data_e6d6781e756826a3129ddc93febbc306
#
_entry.id   e6d6781e756826a3129ddc93febbc306
#
_cell.length_a   1.000
_cell.length_b   1.000
_cell.length_c   1.000
_cell.angle_alpha   90.00
_cell.angle_beta   90.00
_cell.angle_gamma   90.00
#
_symmetry.space_group_name_H-M   'P 1'
#
loop_
_entity.id
_entity.type
_entity.pdbx_description
1 polymer ?
#
loop_
_entity_poly.entity_id
_entity_poly.type
_entity_poly.pdbx_seq_one_letter_code
_entity_poly.pdbx_strand_id
1 'polypeptide(L)'
;MPVIKSIGLNIHCNLTRAEADGADIELIVGALIHDLGDDLAPLNHSQLAAAIIRPYVRAEVAWIIEHHGVFQMYYYGDAMGVDKNARDIYRDHAWFDSCEKFCRDWDQMAFDPNYPTKPLAHFEPMLREIFTRPPFDPAIINPAG
;
A
#
# COMPACT_ATOMS: atom_id res chain seq x y z
N MET A 1 -15.77 11.49 -16.13
CA MET A 1 -14.76 10.61 -15.52
C MET A 1 -13.82 11.36 -14.59
N PRO A 2 -14.33 11.98 -13.54
CA PRO A 2 -13.44 12.66 -12.57
C PRO A 2 -12.65 11.71 -11.67
N VAL A 3 -13.10 10.46 -11.51
CA VAL A 3 -12.51 9.48 -10.58
C VAL A 3 -11.11 9.02 -11.00
N ILE A 4 -10.90 8.81 -12.31
CA ILE A 4 -9.59 8.32 -12.82
C ILE A 4 -8.47 9.36 -12.63
N LYS A 5 -8.80 10.66 -12.68
CA LYS A 5 -7.80 11.70 -12.44
C LYS A 5 -7.40 11.82 -10.95
N SER A 6 -8.31 11.51 -10.04
CA SER A 6 -8.01 11.55 -8.60
C SER A 6 -7.15 10.36 -8.17
N ILE A 7 -7.39 9.17 -8.69
CA ILE A 7 -6.60 7.96 -8.40
C ILE A 7 -5.14 8.15 -8.83
N GLY A 8 -4.89 8.70 -10.02
CA GLY A 8 -3.53 8.94 -10.51
C GLY A 8 -2.75 9.94 -9.65
N LEU A 9 -3.39 11.01 -9.16
CA LEU A 9 -2.74 11.98 -8.28
C LEU A 9 -2.40 11.37 -6.90
N ASN A 10 -3.29 10.56 -6.37
CA ASN A 10 -3.12 9.94 -5.05
C ASN A 10 -1.94 8.96 -5.03
N ILE A 11 -1.78 8.16 -6.07
CA ILE A 11 -0.66 7.21 -6.19
C ILE A 11 0.68 7.95 -6.14
N HIS A 12 0.84 9.01 -6.92
CA HIS A 12 2.10 9.78 -6.96
C HIS A 12 2.43 10.40 -5.59
N CYS A 13 1.42 10.89 -4.88
CA CYS A 13 1.60 11.46 -3.55
C CYS A 13 2.04 10.39 -2.54
N ASN A 14 1.40 9.24 -2.53
CA ASN A 14 1.76 8.12 -1.66
C ASN A 14 3.20 7.68 -1.84
N LEU A 15 3.61 7.47 -3.09
CA LEU A 15 4.97 7.05 -3.43
C LEU A 15 6.01 8.05 -2.99
N THR A 16 5.77 9.33 -3.26
CA THR A 16 6.70 10.41 -2.92
C THR A 16 6.85 10.56 -1.41
N ARG A 17 5.75 10.44 -0.66
CA ARG A 17 5.77 10.46 0.81
C ARG A 17 6.51 9.27 1.39
N ALA A 18 6.24 8.07 0.89
CA ALA A 18 6.92 6.85 1.33
C ALA A 18 8.44 6.95 1.12
N GLU A 19 8.88 7.41 -0.04
CA GLU A 19 10.30 7.60 -0.35
C GLU A 19 10.92 8.68 0.56
N ALA A 20 10.24 9.80 0.79
CA ALA A 20 10.71 10.88 1.66
C ALA A 20 10.86 10.42 3.12
N ASP A 21 10.02 9.49 3.58
CA ASP A 21 10.08 8.90 4.91
C ASP A 21 11.14 7.78 5.04
N GLY A 22 11.90 7.51 3.97
CA GLY A 22 12.96 6.49 3.98
C GLY A 22 12.44 5.05 3.87
N ALA A 23 11.23 4.86 3.33
CA ALA A 23 10.70 3.53 3.05
C ALA A 23 11.61 2.77 2.08
N ASP A 24 11.74 1.46 2.29
CA ASP A 24 12.49 0.63 1.35
C ASP A 24 11.71 0.39 0.04
N ILE A 25 12.39 -0.16 -0.93
CA ILE A 25 11.85 -0.39 -2.28
C ILE A 25 10.58 -1.26 -2.26
N GLU A 26 10.48 -2.24 -1.35
CA GLU A 26 9.31 -3.12 -1.26
C GLU A 26 8.07 -2.37 -0.78
N LEU A 27 8.22 -1.49 0.20
CA LEU A 27 7.13 -0.63 0.69
C LEU A 27 6.71 0.40 -0.36
N ILE A 28 7.67 0.99 -1.09
CA ILE A 28 7.37 1.94 -2.17
C ILE A 28 6.58 1.26 -3.28
N VAL A 29 7.01 0.08 -3.74
CA VAL A 29 6.29 -0.67 -4.77
C VAL A 29 4.93 -1.17 -4.24
N GLY A 30 4.86 -1.57 -2.97
CA GLY A 30 3.60 -1.87 -2.30
C GLY A 30 2.63 -0.70 -2.35
N ALA A 31 3.10 0.50 -2.02
CA ALA A 31 2.30 1.73 -2.12
C ALA A 31 1.86 2.02 -3.56
N LEU A 32 2.69 1.70 -4.56
CA LEU A 32 2.33 1.87 -5.97
C LEU A 32 1.14 1.01 -6.38
N ILE A 33 1.07 -0.22 -5.91
CA ILE A 33 0.07 -1.17 -6.38
C ILE A 33 -1.12 -1.36 -5.44
N HIS A 34 -1.11 -0.78 -4.23
CA HIS A 34 -2.10 -1.12 -3.19
C HIS A 34 -3.57 -0.93 -3.64
N ASP A 35 -3.84 0.06 -4.47
CA ASP A 35 -5.17 0.36 -5.02
C ASP A 35 -5.38 -0.08 -6.48
N LEU A 36 -4.45 -0.87 -7.04
CA LEU A 36 -4.47 -1.23 -8.45
C LEU A 36 -5.79 -1.84 -8.91
N GLY A 37 -6.46 -2.59 -8.06
CA GLY A 37 -7.69 -3.28 -8.38
C GLY A 37 -8.97 -2.60 -7.90
N ASP A 38 -8.93 -1.35 -7.43
CA ASP A 38 -10.08 -0.71 -6.81
C ASP A 38 -11.30 -0.64 -7.76
N ASP A 39 -11.08 -0.35 -9.02
CA ASP A 39 -12.15 -0.35 -10.04
C ASP A 39 -12.62 -1.76 -10.46
N LEU A 40 -11.75 -2.77 -10.34
CA LEU A 40 -12.03 -4.14 -10.77
C LEU A 40 -12.62 -5.01 -9.66
N ALA A 41 -12.19 -4.78 -8.44
CA ALA A 41 -12.53 -5.58 -7.27
C ALA A 41 -12.73 -4.67 -6.04
N PRO A 42 -13.75 -3.79 -6.05
CA PRO A 42 -13.91 -2.75 -5.03
C PRO A 42 -14.08 -3.30 -3.60
N LEU A 43 -14.57 -4.54 -3.46
CA LEU A 43 -14.77 -5.16 -2.14
C LEU A 43 -13.54 -5.92 -1.64
N ASN A 44 -12.58 -6.23 -2.52
CA ASN A 44 -11.41 -7.04 -2.17
C ASN A 44 -10.13 -6.62 -2.92
N HIS A 45 -10.03 -5.34 -3.28
CA HIS A 45 -8.83 -4.82 -3.96
C HIS A 45 -7.55 -5.01 -3.15
N SER A 46 -7.63 -4.97 -1.84
CA SER A 46 -6.48 -5.23 -0.95
C SER A 46 -5.93 -6.64 -1.14
N GLN A 47 -6.80 -7.64 -1.20
CA GLN A 47 -6.41 -9.03 -1.44
C GLN A 47 -5.85 -9.23 -2.85
N LEU A 48 -6.44 -8.56 -3.85
CA LEU A 48 -5.92 -8.60 -5.22
C LEU A 48 -4.51 -8.04 -5.31
N ALA A 49 -4.28 -6.85 -4.76
CA ALA A 49 -2.95 -6.23 -4.74
C ALA A 49 -1.92 -7.09 -3.98
N ALA A 50 -2.31 -7.64 -2.83
CA ALA A 50 -1.46 -8.55 -2.06
C ALA A 50 -1.12 -9.82 -2.84
N ALA A 51 -2.07 -10.40 -3.56
CA ALA A 51 -1.82 -11.58 -4.40
C ALA A 51 -0.79 -11.30 -5.49
N ILE A 52 -0.80 -10.11 -6.08
CA ILE A 52 0.15 -9.69 -7.12
C ILE A 52 1.57 -9.54 -6.57
N ILE A 53 1.72 -8.90 -5.41
CA ILE A 53 3.05 -8.57 -4.86
C ILE A 53 3.66 -9.67 -3.98
N ARG A 54 2.84 -10.49 -3.34
CA ARG A 54 3.26 -11.52 -2.37
C ARG A 54 4.43 -12.38 -2.82
N PRO A 55 4.52 -12.83 -4.09
CA PRO A 55 5.65 -13.65 -4.52
C PRO A 55 7.01 -12.96 -4.46
N TYR A 56 7.05 -11.63 -4.40
CA TYR A 56 8.25 -10.84 -4.67
C TYR A 56 8.74 -9.99 -3.51
N VAL A 57 8.01 -9.96 -2.39
CA VAL A 57 8.34 -9.13 -1.22
C VAL A 57 8.32 -9.94 0.07
N ARG A 58 8.90 -9.37 1.13
CA ARG A 58 8.82 -9.98 2.46
C ARG A 58 7.37 -10.06 2.94
N ALA A 59 7.11 -11.02 3.79
CA ALA A 59 5.76 -11.31 4.28
C ALA A 59 5.08 -10.10 4.96
N GLU A 60 5.83 -9.25 5.65
CA GLU A 60 5.33 -8.02 6.27
C GLU A 60 4.68 -7.09 5.24
N VAL A 61 5.36 -6.83 4.11
CA VAL A 61 4.82 -5.95 3.06
C VAL A 61 3.55 -6.53 2.46
N ALA A 62 3.54 -7.82 2.14
CA ALA A 62 2.34 -8.50 1.63
C ALA A 62 1.17 -8.40 2.62
N TRP A 63 1.43 -8.55 3.91
CA TRP A 63 0.43 -8.43 4.97
C TRP A 63 -0.15 -7.01 5.05
N ILE A 64 0.73 -5.98 5.00
CA ILE A 64 0.31 -4.57 4.99
C ILE A 64 -0.65 -4.31 3.82
N ILE A 65 -0.28 -4.73 2.61
CA ILE A 65 -1.10 -4.52 1.42
C ILE A 65 -2.43 -5.27 1.54
N GLU A 66 -2.42 -6.50 2.03
CA GLU A 66 -3.63 -7.30 2.22
C GLU A 66 -4.63 -6.67 3.20
N HIS A 67 -4.15 -5.98 4.22
CA HIS A 67 -4.98 -5.43 5.30
C HIS A 67 -5.19 -3.92 5.22
N HIS A 68 -4.56 -3.22 4.27
CA HIS A 68 -4.64 -1.76 4.21
C HIS A 68 -6.07 -1.24 4.13
N GLY A 69 -6.96 -1.91 3.42
CA GLY A 69 -8.36 -1.49 3.32
C GLY A 69 -9.08 -1.45 4.67
N VAL A 70 -8.88 -2.46 5.52
CA VAL A 70 -9.45 -2.49 6.88
C VAL A 70 -8.87 -1.39 7.75
N PHE A 71 -7.56 -1.15 7.68
CA PHE A 71 -6.89 -0.08 8.42
C PHE A 71 -7.31 1.31 7.93
N GLN A 72 -7.54 1.45 6.63
CA GLN A 72 -7.99 2.70 6.02
C GLN A 72 -9.40 3.10 6.50
N MET A 73 -10.24 2.16 6.86
CA MET A 73 -11.59 2.42 7.42
C MET A 73 -11.54 3.21 8.73
N TYR A 74 -10.44 3.22 9.46
CA TYR A 74 -10.27 4.09 10.62
C TYR A 74 -10.52 5.56 10.28
N TYR A 75 -10.19 5.98 9.08
CA TYR A 75 -10.35 7.36 8.59
C TYR A 75 -11.67 7.60 7.84
N TYR A 76 -12.23 6.58 7.19
CA TYR A 76 -13.38 6.71 6.29
C TYR A 76 -14.60 5.91 6.72
N GLY A 77 -14.48 5.03 7.71
CA GLY A 77 -15.53 4.11 8.11
C GLY A 77 -16.84 4.79 8.49
N ASP A 78 -16.76 5.86 9.26
CA ASP A 78 -17.96 6.61 9.68
C ASP A 78 -18.73 7.18 8.48
N ALA A 79 -18.02 7.72 7.49
CA ALA A 79 -18.64 8.25 6.28
C ALA A 79 -19.23 7.16 5.38
N MET A 80 -18.69 5.93 5.45
CA MET A 80 -19.11 4.79 4.64
C MET A 80 -20.14 3.89 5.36
N GLY A 81 -20.46 4.17 6.61
CA GLY A 81 -21.38 3.36 7.41
C GLY A 81 -20.80 1.98 7.81
N VAL A 82 -19.49 1.87 7.92
CA VAL A 82 -18.79 0.66 8.36
C VAL A 82 -18.00 0.92 9.64
N ASP A 83 -17.66 -0.12 10.38
CA ASP A 83 -16.94 0.01 11.64
C ASP A 83 -15.50 0.46 11.40
N LYS A 84 -15.18 1.69 11.81
CA LYS A 84 -13.84 2.25 11.72
C LYS A 84 -12.80 1.51 12.59
N ASN A 85 -13.24 0.80 13.60
CA ASN A 85 -12.40 0.07 14.55
C ASN A 85 -12.24 -1.41 14.16
N ALA A 86 -12.69 -1.82 12.98
CA ALA A 86 -12.54 -3.20 12.52
C ALA A 86 -11.08 -3.71 12.53
N ARG A 87 -10.10 -2.80 12.41
CA ARG A 87 -8.66 -3.13 12.51
C ARG A 87 -8.24 -3.60 13.91
N ASP A 88 -9.04 -3.34 14.95
CA ASP A 88 -8.67 -3.65 16.34
C ASP A 88 -8.50 -5.15 16.60
N ILE A 89 -9.11 -6.01 15.78
CA ILE A 89 -8.87 -7.46 15.85
C ILE A 89 -7.41 -7.85 15.58
N TYR A 90 -6.63 -6.97 14.94
CA TYR A 90 -5.21 -7.18 14.62
C TYR A 90 -4.25 -6.49 15.58
N ARG A 91 -4.72 -5.91 16.69
CA ARG A 91 -3.88 -5.12 17.61
C ARG A 91 -2.64 -5.85 18.12
N ASP A 92 -2.75 -7.13 18.36
CA ASP A 92 -1.64 -7.95 18.85
C ASP A 92 -0.76 -8.54 17.73
N HIS A 93 -1.07 -8.24 16.47
CA HIS A 93 -0.28 -8.72 15.35
C HIS A 93 1.04 -7.96 15.24
N ALA A 94 2.14 -8.68 14.96
CA ALA A 94 3.49 -8.12 14.91
C ALA A 94 3.62 -6.93 13.92
N TRP A 95 2.80 -6.88 12.88
CA TRP A 95 2.84 -5.84 11.84
C TRP A 95 1.70 -4.84 11.90
N PHE A 96 0.96 -4.80 13.01
CA PHE A 96 -0.12 -3.83 13.20
C PHE A 96 0.38 -2.39 13.05
N ASP A 97 1.47 -2.05 13.76
CA ASP A 97 2.02 -0.69 13.74
C ASP A 97 2.55 -0.30 12.36
N SER A 98 3.13 -1.25 11.62
CA SER A 98 3.60 -1.03 10.25
C SER A 98 2.46 -0.71 9.30
N CYS A 99 1.35 -1.43 9.39
CA CYS A 99 0.16 -1.19 8.57
C CYS A 99 -0.55 0.11 8.97
N GLU A 100 -0.63 0.39 10.26
CA GLU A 100 -1.20 1.64 10.77
C GLU A 100 -0.40 2.85 10.26
N LYS A 101 0.94 2.76 10.32
CA LYS A 101 1.82 3.80 9.78
C LYS A 101 1.63 3.99 8.28
N PHE A 102 1.56 2.91 7.51
CA PHE A 102 1.32 2.97 6.05
C PHE A 102 0.04 3.77 5.74
N CYS A 103 -1.06 3.47 6.41
CA CYS A 103 -2.33 4.16 6.19
C CYS A 103 -2.32 5.60 6.68
N ARG A 104 -1.75 5.85 7.87
CA ARG A 104 -1.72 7.18 8.48
C ARG A 104 -0.83 8.16 7.72
N ASP A 105 0.39 7.76 7.41
CA ASP A 105 1.43 8.67 6.92
C ASP A 105 1.43 8.81 5.40
N TRP A 106 1.00 7.77 4.67
CA TRP A 106 1.09 7.76 3.21
C TRP A 106 -0.27 7.70 2.55
N ASP A 107 -1.08 6.70 2.83
CA ASP A 107 -2.32 6.46 2.12
C ASP A 107 -3.37 7.55 2.38
N GLN A 108 -3.73 7.79 3.62
CA GLN A 108 -4.76 8.80 3.94
C GLN A 108 -4.29 10.25 3.69
N MET A 109 -2.98 10.49 3.66
CA MET A 109 -2.40 11.82 3.39
C MET A 109 -2.24 12.13 1.90
N ALA A 110 -2.67 11.23 1.02
CA ALA A 110 -2.46 11.33 -0.42
C ALA A 110 -3.33 12.39 -1.12
N PHE A 111 -4.21 13.06 -0.39
CA PHE A 111 -5.20 13.98 -0.97
C PHE A 111 -4.78 15.46 -0.97
N ASP A 112 -3.52 15.78 -0.65
CA ASP A 112 -3.02 17.14 -0.75
C ASP A 112 -2.58 17.45 -2.20
N PRO A 113 -3.36 18.29 -2.95
CA PRO A 113 -3.04 18.59 -4.35
C PRO A 113 -1.79 19.46 -4.51
N ASN A 114 -1.32 20.08 -3.43
CA ASN A 114 -0.14 20.96 -3.44
C ASN A 114 1.14 20.24 -3.02
N TYR A 115 1.06 18.96 -2.63
CA TYR A 115 2.25 18.19 -2.28
C TYR A 115 3.12 17.96 -3.53
N PRO A 116 4.43 18.34 -3.51
CA PRO A 116 5.30 18.17 -4.66
C PRO A 116 5.58 16.69 -4.90
N THR A 117 4.95 16.13 -5.94
CA THR A 117 5.06 14.70 -6.25
C THR A 117 6.09 14.44 -7.34
N LYS A 118 6.81 13.33 -7.24
CA LYS A 118 7.69 12.85 -8.30
C LYS A 118 6.87 12.16 -9.39
N PRO A 119 7.32 12.19 -10.66
CA PRO A 119 6.62 11.50 -11.74
C PRO A 119 6.72 9.98 -11.59
N LEU A 120 5.76 9.26 -12.15
CA LEU A 120 5.72 7.79 -12.10
C LEU A 120 6.99 7.16 -12.69
N ALA A 121 7.57 7.78 -13.72
CA ALA A 121 8.83 7.34 -14.32
C ALA A 121 9.99 7.25 -13.32
N HIS A 122 9.98 8.07 -12.25
CA HIS A 122 10.98 7.99 -11.18
C HIS A 122 10.92 6.64 -10.45
N PHE A 123 9.74 6.06 -10.32
CA PHE A 123 9.50 4.81 -9.58
C PHE A 123 9.55 3.55 -10.46
N GLU A 124 9.54 3.70 -11.79
CA GLU A 124 9.56 2.56 -12.72
C GLU A 124 10.74 1.60 -12.51
N PRO A 125 11.99 2.05 -12.28
CA PRO A 125 13.10 1.14 -12.00
C PRO A 125 12.88 0.28 -10.75
N MET A 126 12.23 0.82 -9.72
CA MET A 126 11.90 0.10 -8.49
C MET A 126 10.87 -1.01 -8.75
N LEU A 127 9.85 -0.70 -9.55
CA LEU A 127 8.84 -1.67 -9.97
C LEU A 127 9.47 -2.84 -10.74
N ARG A 128 10.36 -2.52 -11.69
CA ARG A 128 11.08 -3.54 -12.48
C ARG A 128 11.96 -4.41 -11.61
N GLU A 129 12.68 -3.83 -10.65
CA GLU A 129 13.53 -4.58 -9.72
C GLU A 129 12.73 -5.60 -8.93
N ILE A 130 11.58 -5.19 -8.36
CA ILE A 130 10.73 -6.08 -7.56
C ILE A 130 10.17 -7.22 -8.43
N PHE A 131 9.57 -6.92 -9.56
CA PHE A 131 8.86 -7.93 -10.37
C PHE A 131 9.79 -8.78 -11.25
N THR A 132 11.09 -8.53 -11.26
CA THR A 132 12.10 -9.41 -11.89
C THR A 132 12.76 -10.38 -10.92
N ARG A 133 12.45 -10.28 -9.61
CA ARG A 133 12.93 -11.24 -8.60
C ARG A 133 12.35 -12.64 -8.87
N PRO A 134 13.08 -13.73 -8.52
CA PRO A 134 12.49 -15.06 -8.51
C PRO A 134 11.27 -15.09 -7.57
N PRO A 135 10.11 -15.61 -8.02
CA PRO A 135 8.93 -15.66 -7.17
C PRO A 135 9.14 -16.61 -5.99
N PHE A 136 8.65 -16.21 -4.82
CA PHE A 136 8.70 -16.99 -3.57
C PHE A 136 10.12 -17.38 -3.13
N ASP A 137 11.11 -16.54 -3.40
CA ASP A 137 12.47 -16.74 -2.88
C ASP A 137 12.44 -16.65 -1.33
N PRO A 138 12.82 -17.73 -0.63
CA PRO A 138 12.78 -17.76 0.84
C PRO A 138 13.62 -16.64 1.49
N ALA A 139 14.71 -16.23 0.86
CA ALA A 139 15.56 -15.17 1.37
C ALA A 139 14.87 -13.80 1.36
N ILE A 140 13.89 -13.62 0.49
CA ILE A 140 13.10 -12.39 0.38
C ILE A 140 11.84 -12.48 1.24
N ILE A 141 11.09 -13.58 1.12
CA ILE A 141 9.79 -13.75 1.80
C ILE A 141 9.97 -13.74 3.33
N ASN A 142 10.95 -14.44 3.83
CA ASN A 142 11.27 -14.54 5.26
C ASN A 142 12.74 -14.23 5.47
N PRO A 143 13.15 -12.96 5.34
CA PRO A 143 14.54 -12.62 5.57
C PRO A 143 14.93 -13.02 6.98
N ALA A 144 16.04 -13.73 7.13
CA ALA A 144 16.60 -14.11 8.42
C ALA A 144 16.94 -12.84 9.18
N GLY A 145 16.11 -12.56 10.16
CA GLY A 145 16.21 -11.34 10.99
C GLY A 145 17.01 -11.55 12.19
#